data_86083e86c65574bdde3d6f93409256ba
#
_entry.id   86083e86c65574bdde3d6f93409256ba
#
_cell.length_a   1.000
_cell.length_b   1.000
_cell.length_c   1.000
_cell.angle_alpha   90.00
_cell.angle_beta   90.00
_cell.angle_gamma   90.00
#
_symmetry.space_group_name_H-M   'P 1'
#
loop_
_entity.id
_entity.type
_entity.pdbx_description
1 polymer ?
#
loop_
_entity_poly.entity_id
_entity_poly.type
_entity_poly.pdbx_seq_one_letter_code
_entity_poly.pdbx_strand_id
1 'polypeptide(L)'
;MTSNIKIKKNNNEVSSIIIDEPKTYNSLSFKNLSDLLKALKKLDADKKVKVIILEGAGKGFSAGHNLKEVRGLKKRDKYLKLFNLCSKVMLQIVEGRKPVIAKVHGAAFAAGCQLVASCDLAYSLSLIHISEPTRLRS
;
A
#
# COMPACT_ATOMS: atom_id res chain seq x y z
N MET A 1 -1.28 20.43 4.53
CA MET A 1 -1.92 19.64 3.45
C MET A 1 -2.41 18.31 3.97
N THR A 2 -3.57 17.92 3.50
CA THR A 2 -4.21 16.70 3.95
C THR A 2 -3.53 15.48 3.33
N SER A 3 -3.29 14.47 4.15
CA SER A 3 -2.74 13.21 3.66
C SER A 3 -3.80 12.39 2.93
N ASN A 4 -3.39 11.68 1.89
CA ASN A 4 -4.25 10.72 1.20
C ASN A 4 -4.19 9.33 1.84
N ILE A 5 -3.41 9.19 2.88
CA ILE A 5 -3.32 7.94 3.64
C ILE A 5 -4.11 8.13 4.92
N LYS A 6 -5.15 7.35 5.09
CA LYS A 6 -6.06 7.45 6.22
C LYS A 6 -5.88 6.25 7.14
N ILE A 7 -6.01 6.47 8.43
CA ILE A 7 -6.02 5.38 9.41
C ILE A 7 -7.43 5.28 9.97
N LYS A 8 -7.99 4.08 9.95
CA LYS A 8 -9.31 3.81 10.49
C LYS A 8 -9.20 2.71 11.53
N LYS A 9 -9.70 2.99 12.72
CA LYS A 9 -9.73 2.01 13.79
C LYS A 9 -11.01 1.18 13.66
N ASN A 10 -10.86 -0.09 13.34
CA ASN A 10 -12.02 -0.98 13.16
C ASN A 10 -12.54 -1.49 14.49
N ASN A 11 -11.63 -1.83 15.40
CA ASN A 11 -11.93 -2.19 16.78
C ASN A 11 -10.67 -1.94 17.61
N ASN A 12 -10.63 -2.41 18.85
CA ASN A 12 -9.50 -2.15 19.74
C ASN A 12 -8.19 -2.78 19.25
N GLU A 13 -8.24 -3.81 18.41
CA GLU A 13 -7.07 -4.57 18.01
C GLU A 13 -6.77 -4.51 16.52
N VAL A 14 -7.73 -4.09 15.71
CA VAL A 14 -7.58 -4.06 14.25
C VAL A 14 -7.71 -2.64 13.74
N SER A 15 -6.73 -2.20 12.99
CA SER A 15 -6.75 -0.89 12.33
C SER A 15 -6.49 -1.05 10.85
N SER A 16 -7.11 -0.20 10.06
CA SER A 16 -6.93 -0.17 8.62
C SER A 16 -6.15 1.05 8.20
N ILE A 17 -5.31 0.87 7.18
CA ILE A 17 -4.68 1.96 6.46
C ILE A 17 -5.36 2.00 5.10
N ILE A 18 -5.87 3.15 4.73
CA ILE A 18 -6.62 3.34 3.49
C ILE A 18 -5.86 4.29 2.58
N ILE A 19 -5.50 3.84 1.40
CA ILE A 19 -4.95 4.70 0.35
C ILE A 19 -6.14 5.36 -0.32
N ASP A 20 -6.29 6.66 -0.14
CA ASP A 20 -7.49 7.39 -0.57
C ASP A 20 -7.14 8.53 -1.52
N GLU A 21 -6.80 8.16 -2.73
CA GLU A 21 -6.62 9.11 -3.83
C GLU A 21 -7.19 8.53 -5.12
N PRO A 22 -8.53 8.39 -5.19
CA PRO A 22 -9.17 7.74 -6.34
C PRO A 22 -8.86 8.41 -7.68
N LYS A 23 -8.62 9.71 -7.69
CA LYS A 23 -8.31 10.45 -8.92
C LYS A 23 -7.08 9.92 -9.65
N THR A 24 -6.12 9.37 -8.90
CA THR A 24 -4.91 8.79 -9.46
C THR A 24 -4.90 7.27 -9.31
N TYR A 25 -6.07 6.67 -9.03
CA TYR A 25 -6.20 5.25 -8.77
C TYR A 25 -5.29 4.80 -7.62
N ASN A 26 -5.27 5.61 -6.55
CA ASN A 26 -4.48 5.36 -5.36
C ASN A 26 -3.00 5.16 -5.70
N SER A 27 -2.44 6.10 -6.46
CA SER A 27 -1.06 6.00 -6.90
C SER A 27 -0.08 6.00 -5.73
N LEU A 28 1.04 5.32 -5.93
CA LEU A 28 2.14 5.29 -4.97
C LEU A 28 3.14 6.38 -5.32
N SER A 29 2.70 7.63 -5.17
CA SER A 29 3.55 8.80 -5.32
C SER A 29 4.54 8.88 -4.15
N PHE A 30 5.54 9.73 -4.28
CA PHE A 30 6.50 9.97 -3.20
C PHE A 30 5.78 10.36 -1.91
N LYS A 31 4.80 11.27 -2.03
CA LYS A 31 4.02 11.71 -0.87
C LYS A 31 3.22 10.58 -0.26
N ASN A 32 2.52 9.81 -1.09
CA ASN A 32 1.69 8.71 -0.59
C ASN A 32 2.54 7.60 0.02
N LEU A 33 3.67 7.28 -0.58
CA LEU A 33 4.59 6.29 -0.02
C LEU A 33 5.16 6.76 1.33
N SER A 34 5.54 8.03 1.41
CA SER A 34 6.07 8.60 2.64
C SER A 34 5.02 8.53 3.76
N ASP A 35 3.79 8.93 3.45
CA ASP A 35 2.70 8.91 4.43
C ASP A 35 2.31 7.48 4.80
N LEU A 36 2.36 6.57 3.83
CA LEU A 36 2.09 5.16 4.07
C LEU A 36 3.12 4.54 5.01
N LEU A 37 4.39 4.85 4.79
CA LEU A 37 5.46 4.37 5.67
C LEU A 37 5.25 4.87 7.10
N LYS A 38 4.90 6.14 7.26
CA LYS A 38 4.62 6.70 8.59
C LYS A 38 3.44 6.01 9.25
N ALA A 39 2.38 5.74 8.50
CA ALA A 39 1.20 5.07 9.04
C ALA A 39 1.53 3.65 9.48
N LEU A 40 2.28 2.90 8.65
CA LEU A 40 2.70 1.55 8.97
C LEU A 40 3.54 1.51 10.24
N LYS A 41 4.50 2.41 10.36
CA LYS A 41 5.35 2.49 11.56
C LYS A 41 4.55 2.87 12.81
N LYS A 42 3.61 3.79 12.65
CA LYS A 42 2.76 4.22 13.77
C LYS A 42 1.94 3.05 14.31
N LEU A 43 1.30 2.31 13.43
CA LEU A 43 0.47 1.18 13.85
C LEU A 43 1.32 0.01 14.34
N ASP A 44 2.49 -0.19 13.75
CA ASP A 44 3.39 -1.24 14.21
C ASP A 44 3.88 -0.99 15.63
N ALA A 45 4.04 0.26 16.03
CA ALA A 45 4.47 0.65 17.36
C ALA A 45 3.32 0.71 18.39
N ASP A 46 2.08 0.72 17.94
CA ASP A 46 0.93 0.82 18.83
C ASP A 46 0.63 -0.54 19.46
N LYS A 47 0.80 -0.64 20.77
CA LYS A 47 0.63 -1.90 21.49
C LYS A 47 -0.79 -2.45 21.44
N LYS A 48 -1.77 -1.60 21.19
CA LYS A 48 -3.17 -2.03 21.11
C LYS A 48 -3.50 -2.69 19.78
N VAL A 49 -2.77 -2.34 18.73
CA VAL A 49 -3.01 -2.87 17.40
C VAL A 49 -2.37 -4.23 17.27
N LYS A 50 -3.16 -5.22 16.86
CA LYS A 50 -2.69 -6.59 16.64
C LYS A 50 -2.59 -6.93 15.17
N VAL A 51 -3.44 -6.34 14.35
CA VAL A 51 -3.50 -6.60 12.91
C VAL A 51 -3.71 -5.29 12.17
N ILE A 52 -3.01 -5.14 11.06
CA ILE A 52 -3.14 -3.99 10.18
C ILE A 52 -3.78 -4.47 8.88
N ILE A 53 -4.85 -3.80 8.45
CA ILE A 53 -5.48 -4.04 7.16
C ILE A 53 -5.07 -2.91 6.22
N LEU A 54 -4.60 -3.28 5.03
CA LEU A 54 -4.24 -2.30 4.00
C LEU A 54 -5.27 -2.37 2.89
N GLU A 55 -5.89 -1.25 2.57
CA GLU A 55 -6.93 -1.19 1.56
C GLU A 55 -6.87 0.11 0.76
N GLY A 56 -7.53 0.14 -0.37
CA GLY A 56 -7.63 1.32 -1.21
C GLY A 56 -9.06 1.79 -1.32
N ALA A 57 -9.24 3.10 -1.38
CA ALA A 57 -10.56 3.69 -1.61
C ALA A 57 -10.89 3.72 -3.10
N GLY A 58 -12.17 3.75 -3.43
CA GLY A 58 -12.62 3.86 -4.81
C GLY A 58 -12.66 2.53 -5.53
N LYS A 59 -12.40 2.57 -6.85
CA LYS A 59 -12.63 1.41 -7.73
C LYS A 59 -11.53 0.35 -7.70
N GLY A 60 -10.38 0.66 -7.16
CA GLY A 60 -9.28 -0.28 -7.16
C GLY A 60 -8.37 -0.10 -5.96
N PHE A 61 -7.47 -1.06 -5.79
CA PHE A 61 -6.52 -1.02 -4.68
C PHE A 61 -5.45 0.03 -4.91
N SER A 62 -4.66 -0.13 -5.97
CA SER A 62 -3.63 0.82 -6.35
C SER A 62 -3.11 0.52 -7.76
N ALA A 63 -2.90 1.57 -8.53
CA ALA A 63 -2.33 1.46 -9.87
C ALA A 63 -0.79 1.50 -9.87
N GLY A 64 -0.16 1.64 -8.70
CA GLY A 64 1.28 1.73 -8.61
C GLY A 64 1.78 3.15 -8.70
N HIS A 65 3.00 3.34 -9.18
CA HIS A 65 3.62 4.66 -9.24
C HIS A 65 2.82 5.62 -10.13
N ASN A 66 2.82 6.89 -9.75
CA ASN A 66 2.21 7.94 -10.55
C ASN A 66 3.11 8.18 -11.76
N LEU A 67 2.62 7.85 -12.96
CA LEU A 67 3.41 7.96 -14.18
C LEU A 67 3.81 9.40 -14.51
N LYS A 68 2.95 10.36 -14.17
CA LYS A 68 3.28 11.77 -14.39
C LYS A 68 4.45 12.18 -13.50
N GLU A 69 4.46 11.72 -12.26
CA GLU A 69 5.54 11.99 -11.34
C GLU A 69 6.85 11.36 -11.85
N VAL A 70 6.79 10.11 -12.27
CA VAL A 70 7.97 9.40 -12.76
C VAL A 70 8.53 10.09 -14.01
N ARG A 71 7.67 10.48 -14.94
CA ARG A 71 8.11 11.19 -16.14
C ARG A 71 8.72 12.55 -15.85
N GLY A 72 8.27 13.18 -14.75
CA GLY A 72 8.81 14.47 -14.34
C GLY A 72 10.18 14.38 -13.67
N LEU A 73 10.62 13.18 -13.29
CA LEU A 73 11.90 12.99 -12.67
C LEU A 73 13.00 13.01 -13.73
N LYS A 74 13.85 14.04 -13.69
CA LYS A 74 14.89 14.23 -14.70
C LYS A 74 16.25 13.74 -14.25
N LYS A 75 16.41 13.47 -12.95
CA LYS A 75 17.68 13.05 -12.39
C LYS A 75 17.59 11.65 -11.84
N ARG A 76 18.62 10.86 -12.09
CA ARG A 76 18.73 9.51 -11.57
C ARG A 76 18.53 9.45 -10.06
N ASP A 77 19.07 10.42 -9.33
CA ASP A 77 18.95 10.47 -7.87
C ASP A 77 17.49 10.50 -7.40
N LYS A 78 16.63 11.20 -8.13
CA LYS A 78 15.22 11.30 -7.79
C LYS A 78 14.50 9.99 -8.02
N TYR A 79 14.82 9.28 -9.12
CA TYR A 79 14.31 7.94 -9.35
C TYR A 79 14.70 7.01 -8.21
N LEU A 80 15.98 7.04 -7.83
CA LEU A 80 16.48 6.19 -6.76
C LEU A 80 15.78 6.48 -5.43
N LYS A 81 15.53 7.76 -5.13
CA LYS A 81 14.80 8.12 -3.92
C LYS A 81 13.39 7.56 -3.90
N LEU A 82 12.69 7.63 -5.03
CA LEU A 82 11.33 7.10 -5.14
C LEU A 82 11.32 5.58 -4.94
N PHE A 83 12.18 4.88 -5.66
CA PHE A 83 12.23 3.42 -5.57
C PHE A 83 12.77 2.94 -4.23
N ASN A 84 13.71 3.67 -3.63
CA ASN A 84 14.18 3.34 -2.29
C ASN A 84 13.08 3.52 -1.25
N LEU A 85 12.27 4.55 -1.39
CA LEU A 85 11.13 4.76 -0.49
C LEU A 85 10.11 3.64 -0.65
N CYS A 86 9.84 3.24 -1.88
CA CYS A 86 8.96 2.11 -2.16
C CYS A 86 9.48 0.84 -1.48
N SER A 87 10.78 0.59 -1.60
CA SER A 87 11.42 -0.57 -0.95
C SER A 87 11.31 -0.50 0.56
N LYS A 88 11.45 0.68 1.15
CA LYS A 88 11.28 0.85 2.60
C LYS A 88 9.88 0.51 3.06
N VAL A 89 8.87 0.88 2.28
CA VAL A 89 7.48 0.54 2.59
C VAL A 89 7.30 -0.98 2.56
N MET A 90 7.80 -1.63 1.51
CA MET A 90 7.70 -3.09 1.38
C MET A 90 8.41 -3.81 2.53
N LEU A 91 9.62 -3.35 2.88
CA LEU A 91 10.37 -3.92 3.99
C LEU A 91 9.67 -3.71 5.32
N GLN A 92 9.05 -2.56 5.53
CA GLN A 92 8.31 -2.32 6.76
C GLN A 92 7.17 -3.32 6.92
N ILE A 93 6.49 -3.64 5.82
CA ILE A 93 5.42 -4.64 5.86
C ILE A 93 5.98 -6.01 6.18
N VAL A 94 7.07 -6.40 5.51
CA VAL A 94 7.66 -7.73 5.68
C VAL A 94 8.31 -7.91 7.04
N GLU A 95 9.01 -6.90 7.52
CA GLU A 95 9.80 -7.00 8.75
C GLU A 95 9.09 -6.47 9.99
N GLY A 96 7.94 -5.84 9.83
CA GLY A 96 7.17 -5.33 10.95
C GLY A 96 6.70 -6.44 11.88
N ARG A 97 6.37 -6.06 13.10
CA ARG A 97 5.97 -7.01 14.13
C ARG A 97 4.54 -7.53 13.95
N LYS A 98 3.72 -6.77 13.24
CA LYS A 98 2.30 -7.07 13.14
C LYS A 98 1.95 -7.55 11.75
N PRO A 99 1.06 -8.53 11.63
CA PRO A 99 0.61 -8.98 10.32
C PRO A 99 -0.13 -7.87 9.60
N VAL A 100 0.14 -7.75 8.31
CA VAL A 100 -0.53 -6.81 7.42
C VAL A 100 -1.32 -7.62 6.41
N ILE A 101 -2.62 -7.39 6.35
CA ILE A 101 -3.53 -8.09 5.46
C ILE A 101 -4.00 -7.11 4.39
N ALA A 102 -3.77 -7.45 3.14
CA ALA A 102 -4.25 -6.63 2.03
C ALA A 102 -5.70 -7.00 1.72
N LYS A 103 -6.57 -6.00 1.79
CA LYS A 103 -7.96 -6.13 1.39
C LYS A 103 -8.09 -5.51 0.01
N VAL A 104 -8.12 -6.36 -0.99
CA VAL A 104 -8.07 -5.93 -2.39
C VAL A 104 -9.45 -5.96 -3.01
N HIS A 105 -9.83 -4.86 -3.63
CA HIS A 105 -11.00 -4.83 -4.50
C HIS A 105 -10.58 -4.06 -5.76
N GLY A 106 -11.07 -4.51 -6.90
CA GLY A 106 -10.64 -3.94 -8.15
C GLY A 106 -9.20 -4.31 -8.47
N ALA A 107 -8.56 -3.48 -9.25
CA ALA A 107 -7.24 -3.78 -9.80
C ALA A 107 -6.10 -3.35 -8.90
N ALA A 108 -5.02 -4.11 -8.94
CA ALA A 108 -3.74 -3.74 -8.37
C ALA A 108 -2.67 -4.00 -9.43
N PHE A 109 -1.93 -2.98 -9.81
CA PHE A 109 -0.94 -3.07 -10.89
C PHE A 109 0.43 -2.64 -10.43
N ALA A 110 1.45 -3.18 -11.06
CA ALA A 110 2.85 -2.78 -10.86
C ALA A 110 3.22 -2.72 -9.38
N ALA A 111 3.65 -1.55 -8.89
CA ALA A 111 4.02 -1.40 -7.48
C ALA A 111 2.85 -1.65 -6.53
N GLY A 112 1.62 -1.40 -6.97
CA GLY A 112 0.43 -1.76 -6.20
C GLY A 112 0.32 -3.26 -6.01
N CYS A 113 0.62 -4.03 -7.04
CA CYS A 113 0.65 -5.49 -6.97
C CYS A 113 1.78 -5.96 -6.05
N GLN A 114 2.96 -5.32 -6.11
CA GLN A 114 4.07 -5.63 -5.22
C GLN A 114 3.70 -5.35 -3.77
N LEU A 115 2.95 -4.29 -3.53
CA LEU A 115 2.50 -3.94 -2.20
C LEU A 115 1.62 -5.05 -1.63
N VAL A 116 0.67 -5.56 -2.43
CA VAL A 116 -0.16 -6.69 -2.04
C VAL A 116 0.68 -7.92 -1.74
N ALA A 117 1.66 -8.20 -2.61
CA ALA A 117 2.52 -9.36 -2.46
C ALA A 117 3.42 -9.29 -1.22
N SER A 118 3.69 -8.10 -0.72
CA SER A 118 4.49 -7.91 0.50
C SER A 118 3.70 -8.18 1.76
N CYS A 119 2.38 -8.18 1.69
CA CYS A 119 1.53 -8.43 2.84
C CYS A 119 1.53 -9.91 3.24
N ASP A 120 1.24 -10.17 4.50
CA ASP A 120 1.22 -11.53 5.03
C ASP A 120 0.09 -12.35 4.43
N LEU A 121 -1.05 -11.71 4.21
CA LEU A 121 -2.21 -12.30 3.56
C LEU A 121 -2.84 -11.28 2.65
N ALA A 122 -3.52 -11.75 1.62
CA ALA A 122 -4.30 -10.90 0.73
C ALA A 122 -5.60 -11.60 0.38
N TYR A 123 -6.69 -10.85 0.36
CA TYR A 123 -7.96 -11.39 -0.10
C TYR A 123 -8.67 -10.37 -0.97
N SER A 124 -9.47 -10.88 -1.89
CA SER A 124 -10.22 -10.05 -2.81
C SER A 124 -11.70 -10.10 -2.48
N LEU A 125 -12.33 -8.95 -2.49
CA LEU A 125 -13.76 -8.84 -2.24
C LEU A 125 -14.61 -9.04 -3.50
N SER A 126 -13.96 -9.19 -4.63
CA SER A 126 -14.64 -9.37 -5.90
C SER A 126 -13.90 -10.41 -6.75
N LEU A 127 -14.52 -10.82 -7.86
CA LEU A 127 -13.93 -11.79 -8.78
C LEU A 127 -12.97 -11.14 -9.78
N ILE A 128 -12.56 -9.91 -9.52
CA ILE A 128 -11.63 -9.22 -10.39
C ILE A 128 -10.26 -9.85 -10.26
N HIS A 129 -9.59 -10.06 -11.38
CA HIS A 129 -8.27 -10.65 -11.41
C HIS A 129 -7.22 -9.70 -10.84
N ILE A 130 -6.43 -10.22 -9.93
CA ILE A 130 -5.19 -9.59 -9.54
C ILE A 130 -4.15 -10.07 -10.53
N SER A 131 -3.21 -9.21 -10.90
CA SER A 131 -2.27 -9.51 -11.98
C SER A 131 -1.35 -10.71 -11.73
N GLU A 132 -1.33 -11.24 -10.53
CA GLU A 132 -0.48 -12.37 -10.21
C GLU A 132 -1.21 -13.40 -9.36
N PRO A 133 -2.15 -14.13 -9.92
CA PRO A 133 -2.86 -15.15 -9.15
C PRO A 133 -2.16 -16.50 -9.15
N THR A 134 -1.21 -16.71 -10.04
CA THR A 134 -0.69 -18.06 -10.30
C THR A 134 -0.02 -18.70 -9.11
N ARG A 135 0.78 -17.97 -8.39
CA ARG A 135 1.47 -18.56 -7.25
C ARG A 135 0.52 -18.96 -6.13
N LEU A 136 -0.67 -18.42 -6.12
CA LEU A 136 -1.66 -18.76 -5.10
C LEU A 136 -2.31 -20.11 -5.33
N ARG A 137 -2.09 -20.67 -6.49
CA ARG A 137 -2.69 -21.95 -6.85
C ARG A 137 -1.76 -23.13 -6.71
N SER A 138 -0.57 -22.89 -6.40
CA SER A 138 0.44 -23.95 -6.34
C SER A 138 0.04 -25.11 -5.44
#